data_2df91c0f126edffe092246b06a67b98c
#
_entry.id   2df91c0f126edffe092246b06a67b98c
#
_cell.length_a   1.000
_cell.length_b   1.000
_cell.length_c   1.000
_cell.angle_alpha   90.00
_cell.angle_beta   90.00
_cell.angle_gamma   90.00
#
_symmetry.space_group_name_H-M   'P 1'
#
loop_
_entity.id
_entity.type
_entity.pdbx_description
1 polymer ?
#
loop_
_entity_poly.entity_id
_entity_poly.type
_entity_poly.pdbx_seq_one_letter_code
_entity_poly.pdbx_strand_id
1 'polypeptide(L)'
;MNMKKLIIILNILSLFILTGCENKKDVNYNSDIKVNGPVLKISLIQTAYEIYELHIKNTNNEPIDNLYDGSSRDAKKHYKWLIKTYKNLDSDMIKRLENIFESNSSWAYINSSINLDDSSSTSDIVNNLISDKNLDLSSDVENDIEVFFNHFNNEYFNKYFNKRKSSLEKKASKLNNILYSNDVNIEEFINKVCGVSLNTNYVCTFYYSLNPISSQNFEYENYIISTISPNTTVKDLLRVPFHKYSHALFDSFNESDEFLEICELLKADCKLVSVYNDSNNLAYDFNEWCEENLVEGFSKYLDYRYSQYEYDFSNFVYDLDFYNYLRKINFNPDKVNLKDACIDFYMTCIDF
;
A
#
# COMPACT_ATOMS: atom_id res chain seq x y z
N MET A 1 17.28 36.38 -44.36
CA MET A 1 16.71 36.63 -43.04
C MET A 1 17.44 37.80 -42.40
N ASN A 2 16.73 38.83 -42.00
CA ASN A 2 17.32 40.12 -41.64
C ASN A 2 18.00 40.01 -40.27
N MET A 3 19.30 40.38 -40.18
CA MET A 3 20.15 40.24 -38.98
C MET A 3 19.52 40.83 -37.69
N LYS A 4 18.65 41.86 -37.81
CA LYS A 4 17.87 42.40 -36.71
C LYS A 4 16.81 41.46 -36.15
N LYS A 5 16.23 40.57 -36.97
CA LYS A 5 15.27 39.51 -36.52
C LYS A 5 15.99 38.35 -35.81
N LEU A 6 17.24 38.06 -36.20
CA LEU A 6 18.04 37.03 -35.54
C LEU A 6 18.46 37.44 -34.14
N ILE A 7 18.82 38.74 -33.94
CA ILE A 7 19.20 39.31 -32.64
C ILE A 7 18.00 39.34 -31.69
N ILE A 8 16.78 39.60 -32.17
CA ILE A 8 15.56 39.59 -31.35
C ILE A 8 15.21 38.17 -30.92
N ILE A 9 15.37 37.16 -31.80
CA ILE A 9 15.14 35.76 -31.49
C ILE A 9 16.16 35.24 -30.46
N LEU A 10 17.44 35.61 -30.59
CA LEU A 10 18.48 35.26 -29.62
C LEU A 10 18.24 35.91 -28.24
N ASN A 11 17.77 37.16 -28.18
CA ASN A 11 17.44 37.81 -26.93
C ASN A 11 16.18 37.22 -26.24
N ILE A 12 15.21 36.76 -27.02
CA ILE A 12 14.03 36.07 -26.46
C ILE A 12 14.42 34.69 -25.95
N LEU A 13 15.30 33.93 -26.64
CA LEU A 13 15.82 32.66 -26.13
C LEU A 13 16.70 32.82 -24.87
N SER A 14 17.48 33.90 -24.76
CA SER A 14 18.31 34.14 -23.57
C SER A 14 17.46 34.57 -22.37
N LEU A 15 16.31 35.23 -22.56
CA LEU A 15 15.35 35.52 -21.47
C LEU A 15 14.67 34.26 -20.94
N PHE A 16 14.44 33.25 -21.78
CA PHE A 16 13.87 31.97 -21.32
C PHE A 16 14.89 31.07 -20.60
N ILE A 17 16.19 31.30 -20.78
CA ILE A 17 17.25 30.54 -20.10
C ILE A 17 17.58 31.15 -18.73
N LEU A 18 17.29 32.43 -18.49
CA LEU A 18 17.56 33.11 -17.23
C LEU A 18 16.42 33.08 -16.21
N THR A 19 15.23 32.60 -16.60
CA THR A 19 14.11 32.39 -15.66
C THR A 19 14.03 30.97 -15.10
N GLY A 20 15.02 30.11 -15.41
CA GLY A 20 15.09 28.72 -14.98
C GLY A 20 15.76 28.44 -13.64
N CYS A 21 16.18 29.46 -12.89
CA CYS A 21 16.64 29.36 -11.50
C CYS A 21 15.73 30.21 -10.58
N GLU A 22 14.44 29.94 -10.60
CA GLU A 22 13.65 30.26 -9.44
C GLU A 22 14.09 29.33 -8.30
N ASN A 23 14.67 29.91 -7.25
CA ASN A 23 14.74 29.29 -5.96
C ASN A 23 13.37 28.64 -5.72
N LYS A 24 13.33 27.30 -5.69
CA LYS A 24 12.21 26.57 -5.13
C LYS A 24 12.05 27.13 -3.71
N LYS A 25 11.16 28.11 -3.54
CA LYS A 25 10.58 28.33 -2.24
C LYS A 25 10.05 26.95 -1.86
N ASP A 26 10.43 26.46 -0.69
CA ASP A 26 9.75 25.36 -0.05
C ASP A 26 8.30 25.84 0.13
N VAL A 27 7.48 25.58 -0.87
CA VAL A 27 6.04 25.70 -0.75
C VAL A 27 5.67 24.55 0.18
N ASN A 28 5.30 24.87 1.40
CA ASN A 28 4.71 23.92 2.32
C ASN A 28 3.39 23.46 1.67
N TYR A 29 3.51 22.41 0.86
CA TYR A 29 2.34 21.74 0.33
C TYR A 29 1.74 20.93 1.48
N ASN A 30 0.51 21.24 1.81
CA ASN A 30 -0.24 20.62 2.89
C ASN A 30 -0.88 19.29 2.41
N SER A 31 -0.13 18.49 1.66
CA SER A 31 -0.59 17.16 1.27
C SER A 31 -0.21 16.16 2.35
N ASP A 32 -1.20 15.46 2.88
CA ASP A 32 -1.06 14.34 3.81
C ASP A 32 -0.57 13.06 3.12
N ILE A 33 -0.31 13.12 1.81
CA ILE A 33 0.18 12.00 0.99
C ILE A 33 1.56 12.31 0.45
N LYS A 34 2.48 11.36 0.63
CA LYS A 34 3.84 11.42 0.10
C LYS A 34 4.17 10.16 -0.69
N VAL A 35 4.67 10.33 -1.91
CA VAL A 35 5.15 9.23 -2.75
C VAL A 35 6.67 9.29 -2.89
N ASN A 36 7.34 8.20 -2.57
CA ASN A 36 8.79 8.06 -2.64
C ASN A 36 9.21 7.02 -3.69
N GLY A 37 10.46 7.09 -4.13
CA GLY A 37 11.10 5.98 -4.82
C GLY A 37 11.21 4.74 -3.93
N PRO A 38 11.72 3.61 -4.44
CA PRO A 38 11.95 2.42 -3.63
C PRO A 38 13.06 2.68 -2.60
N VAL A 39 12.85 2.13 -1.39
CA VAL A 39 13.83 2.19 -0.30
C VAL A 39 14.42 0.82 -0.04
N LEU A 40 15.69 0.79 0.39
CA LEU A 40 16.43 -0.46 0.57
C LEU A 40 15.78 -1.36 1.62
N LYS A 41 15.39 -0.79 2.77
CA LYS A 41 14.83 -1.50 3.93
C LYS A 41 13.58 -2.33 3.62
N ILE A 42 12.77 -1.89 2.66
CA ILE A 42 11.58 -2.63 2.19
C ILE A 42 11.95 -3.53 1.01
N SER A 43 12.62 -2.95 0.00
CA SER A 43 12.84 -3.62 -1.28
C SER A 43 13.75 -4.85 -1.19
N LEU A 44 14.73 -4.85 -0.27
CA LEU A 44 15.64 -5.97 -0.07
C LEU A 44 14.89 -7.20 0.47
N ILE A 45 14.10 -7.00 1.53
CA ILE A 45 13.32 -8.07 2.16
C ILE A 45 12.23 -8.58 1.22
N GLN A 46 11.46 -7.66 0.63
CA GLN A 46 10.38 -8.00 -0.30
C GLN A 46 10.89 -8.82 -1.50
N THR A 47 12.02 -8.42 -2.09
CA THR A 47 12.59 -9.12 -3.25
C THR A 47 13.17 -10.49 -2.89
N ALA A 48 13.77 -10.62 -1.70
CA ALA A 48 14.21 -11.94 -1.20
C ALA A 48 13.02 -12.86 -0.97
N TYR A 49 11.95 -12.36 -0.38
CA TYR A 49 10.70 -13.11 -0.19
C TYR A 49 10.06 -13.54 -1.51
N GLU A 50 10.08 -12.70 -2.53
CA GLU A 50 9.59 -13.06 -3.86
C GLU A 50 10.36 -14.24 -4.47
N ILE A 51 11.68 -14.31 -4.25
CA ILE A 51 12.49 -15.45 -4.67
C ILE A 51 12.07 -16.71 -3.89
N TYR A 52 11.88 -16.60 -2.58
CA TYR A 52 11.40 -17.69 -1.74
C TYR A 52 10.03 -18.22 -2.19
N GLU A 53 9.03 -17.33 -2.33
CA GLU A 53 7.67 -17.71 -2.73
C GLU A 53 7.63 -18.39 -4.12
N LEU A 54 8.35 -17.83 -5.08
CA LEU A 54 8.34 -18.34 -6.45
C LEU A 54 9.00 -19.71 -6.61
N HIS A 55 10.03 -19.99 -5.85
CA HIS A 55 10.91 -21.12 -6.14
C HIS A 55 10.94 -22.17 -5.04
N ILE A 56 10.72 -21.80 -3.79
CA ILE A 56 10.80 -22.71 -2.64
C ILE A 56 9.40 -23.16 -2.24
N LYS A 57 8.45 -22.24 -2.13
CA LYS A 57 7.07 -22.52 -1.71
C LYS A 57 6.11 -22.78 -2.87
N ASN A 58 6.61 -22.96 -4.09
CA ASN A 58 5.75 -23.21 -5.26
C ASN A 58 5.07 -24.59 -5.16
N THR A 59 3.96 -24.65 -4.41
CA THR A 59 3.16 -25.83 -4.16
C THR A 59 2.32 -26.26 -5.38
N ASN A 60 2.19 -25.41 -6.40
CA ASN A 60 1.22 -25.60 -7.48
C ASN A 60 1.80 -26.24 -8.74
N ASN A 61 3.12 -26.49 -8.81
CA ASN A 61 3.79 -27.03 -10.00
C ASN A 61 3.44 -26.31 -11.32
N GLU A 62 2.89 -25.11 -11.25
CA GLU A 62 2.59 -24.33 -12.44
C GLU A 62 3.88 -23.80 -13.06
N PRO A 63 4.01 -23.87 -14.40
CA PRO A 63 5.13 -23.24 -15.07
C PRO A 63 5.14 -21.73 -14.76
N ILE A 64 6.26 -21.24 -14.24
CA ILE A 64 6.46 -19.81 -13.87
C ILE A 64 6.06 -18.87 -15.03
N ASP A 65 6.22 -19.29 -16.27
CA ASP A 65 5.80 -18.53 -17.44
C ASP A 65 4.27 -18.27 -17.50
N ASN A 66 3.44 -19.17 -16.91
CA ASN A 66 1.98 -19.00 -16.89
C ASN A 66 1.51 -18.00 -15.84
N LEU A 67 2.22 -17.86 -14.72
CA LEU A 67 1.90 -16.88 -13.66
C LEU A 67 1.97 -15.43 -14.16
N TYR A 68 2.63 -15.21 -15.30
CA TYR A 68 2.89 -13.86 -15.83
C TYR A 68 2.36 -13.67 -17.25
N ASP A 69 1.57 -14.61 -17.75
CA ASP A 69 0.92 -14.45 -19.04
C ASP A 69 -0.09 -13.27 -18.97
N GLY A 70 0.04 -12.33 -19.89
CA GLY A 70 -0.69 -11.06 -19.82
C GLY A 70 0.00 -9.92 -19.06
N SER A 71 1.08 -10.19 -18.31
CA SER A 71 1.81 -9.20 -17.53
C SER A 71 2.54 -8.17 -18.39
N SER A 72 2.76 -6.98 -17.84
CA SER A 72 3.53 -5.91 -18.49
C SER A 72 4.96 -6.38 -18.81
N ARG A 73 5.58 -5.71 -19.82
CA ARG A 73 6.98 -5.97 -20.17
C ARG A 73 7.95 -5.82 -19.00
N ASP A 74 7.65 -4.92 -18.08
CA ASP A 74 8.50 -4.66 -16.91
C ASP A 74 8.32 -5.75 -15.86
N ALA A 75 7.11 -6.29 -15.67
CA ALA A 75 6.87 -7.45 -14.84
C ALA A 75 7.67 -8.66 -15.35
N LYS A 76 7.56 -8.97 -16.65
CA LYS A 76 8.33 -10.07 -17.27
C LYS A 76 9.85 -9.92 -17.09
N LYS A 77 10.39 -8.69 -17.11
CA LYS A 77 11.82 -8.46 -16.84
C LYS A 77 12.18 -8.68 -15.38
N HIS A 78 11.31 -8.25 -14.45
CA HIS A 78 11.51 -8.45 -13.03
C HIS A 78 11.59 -9.94 -12.70
N TYR A 79 10.60 -10.73 -13.14
CA TYR A 79 10.56 -12.16 -12.91
C TYR A 79 11.71 -12.93 -13.57
N LYS A 80 12.10 -12.57 -14.79
CA LYS A 80 13.30 -13.15 -15.41
C LYS A 80 14.57 -12.89 -14.59
N TRP A 81 14.64 -11.74 -13.94
CA TRP A 81 15.75 -11.43 -13.06
C TRP A 81 15.68 -12.26 -11.78
N LEU A 82 14.51 -12.43 -11.14
CA LEU A 82 14.33 -13.28 -9.96
C LEU A 82 14.72 -14.72 -10.25
N ILE A 83 14.22 -15.30 -11.35
CA ILE A 83 14.55 -16.66 -11.79
C ILE A 83 16.05 -16.83 -12.01
N LYS A 84 16.68 -15.88 -12.68
CA LYS A 84 18.13 -15.91 -12.91
C LYS A 84 18.90 -15.84 -11.61
N THR A 85 18.48 -15.00 -10.67
CA THR A 85 19.12 -14.85 -9.37
C THR A 85 19.02 -16.15 -8.59
N TYR A 86 17.82 -16.73 -8.47
CA TYR A 86 17.63 -18.02 -7.80
C TYR A 86 18.53 -19.12 -8.37
N LYS A 87 18.63 -19.26 -9.69
CA LYS A 87 19.48 -20.27 -10.35
C LYS A 87 20.99 -20.08 -10.08
N ASN A 88 21.39 -18.91 -9.64
CA ASN A 88 22.79 -18.61 -9.31
C ASN A 88 23.07 -18.66 -7.80
N LEU A 89 22.04 -18.79 -6.95
CA LEU A 89 22.24 -19.08 -5.53
C LEU A 89 22.73 -20.52 -5.39
N ASP A 90 23.70 -20.73 -4.54
CA ASP A 90 24.13 -22.07 -4.15
C ASP A 90 23.16 -22.69 -3.12
N SER A 91 23.33 -23.97 -2.85
CA SER A 91 22.44 -24.72 -1.96
C SER A 91 22.46 -24.22 -0.51
N ASP A 92 23.55 -23.63 -0.05
CA ASP A 92 23.64 -23.05 1.30
C ASP A 92 22.81 -21.77 1.38
N MET A 93 22.92 -20.88 0.39
CA MET A 93 22.12 -19.66 0.31
C MET A 93 20.63 -19.94 0.16
N ILE A 94 20.24 -20.97 -0.61
CA ILE A 94 18.85 -21.40 -0.74
C ILE A 94 18.31 -21.87 0.62
N LYS A 95 19.07 -22.70 1.34
CA LYS A 95 18.65 -23.20 2.66
C LYS A 95 18.51 -22.07 3.68
N ARG A 96 19.40 -21.07 3.67
CA ARG A 96 19.30 -19.90 4.54
C ARG A 96 18.04 -19.09 4.23
N LEU A 97 17.76 -18.87 2.96
CA LEU A 97 16.55 -18.17 2.50
C LEU A 97 15.27 -18.88 2.98
N GLU A 98 15.23 -20.22 2.91
CA GLU A 98 14.16 -21.05 3.47
C GLU A 98 13.99 -20.81 4.96
N ASN A 99 15.05 -21.00 5.75
CA ASN A 99 15.03 -20.86 7.20
C ASN A 99 14.53 -19.47 7.61
N ILE A 100 14.96 -18.41 6.92
CA ILE A 100 14.54 -17.02 7.19
C ILE A 100 13.02 -16.90 7.05
N PHE A 101 12.43 -17.29 5.93
CA PHE A 101 11.01 -17.06 5.67
C PHE A 101 10.07 -18.15 6.18
N GLU A 102 10.61 -19.26 6.66
CA GLU A 102 9.87 -20.24 7.47
C GLU A 102 9.77 -19.81 8.94
N SER A 103 10.74 -19.01 9.43
CA SER A 103 10.71 -18.52 10.81
C SER A 103 9.73 -17.35 10.99
N ASN A 104 9.68 -16.43 10.04
CA ASN A 104 8.79 -15.26 10.08
C ASN A 104 8.32 -14.84 8.69
N SER A 105 7.17 -14.14 8.62
CA SER A 105 6.66 -13.57 7.39
C SER A 105 7.50 -12.39 6.89
N SER A 106 7.47 -12.14 5.59
CA SER A 106 8.10 -10.93 5.02
C SER A 106 7.52 -9.65 5.61
N TRP A 107 6.24 -9.65 5.97
CA TRP A 107 5.57 -8.54 6.62
C TRP A 107 6.17 -8.23 7.99
N ALA A 108 6.43 -9.25 8.83
CA ALA A 108 7.07 -9.07 10.13
C ALA A 108 8.48 -8.46 10.00
N TYR A 109 9.28 -8.95 9.06
CA TYR A 109 10.61 -8.40 8.80
C TYR A 109 10.58 -6.97 8.27
N ILE A 110 9.64 -6.62 7.39
CA ILE A 110 9.49 -5.27 6.89
C ILE A 110 9.02 -4.33 8.00
N ASN A 111 8.04 -4.74 8.81
CA ASN A 111 7.57 -3.96 9.95
C ASN A 111 8.69 -3.67 10.95
N SER A 112 9.51 -4.66 11.28
CA SER A 112 10.70 -4.45 12.10
C SER A 112 11.61 -3.34 11.54
N SER A 113 11.77 -3.29 10.22
CA SER A 113 12.67 -2.35 9.53
C SER A 113 12.03 -1.00 9.21
N ILE A 114 10.73 -0.83 9.42
CA ILE A 114 9.98 0.34 8.92
C ILE A 114 10.49 1.66 9.51
N ASN A 115 10.96 1.64 10.76
CA ASN A 115 11.47 2.80 11.50
C ASN A 115 12.87 3.23 11.10
N LEU A 116 13.60 2.40 10.41
CA LEU A 116 14.91 2.78 9.94
C LEU A 116 14.82 3.96 8.99
N ASP A 117 15.87 4.77 8.94
CA ASP A 117 15.99 5.83 7.94
C ASP A 117 15.93 5.26 6.52
N ASP A 118 15.34 6.01 5.57
CA ASP A 118 15.22 5.59 4.17
C ASP A 118 16.57 5.43 3.47
N SER A 119 17.64 5.97 4.06
CA SER A 119 19.04 5.85 3.61
C SER A 119 19.81 4.72 4.28
N SER A 120 19.19 3.94 5.18
CA SER A 120 19.84 2.85 5.91
C SER A 120 20.51 1.85 4.99
N SER A 121 21.69 1.41 5.39
CA SER A 121 22.48 0.41 4.68
C SER A 121 21.95 -1.00 4.92
N THR A 122 22.42 -1.98 4.13
CA THR A 122 22.14 -3.40 4.38
C THR A 122 22.57 -3.84 5.78
N SER A 123 23.71 -3.34 6.26
CA SER A 123 24.19 -3.65 7.61
C SER A 123 23.26 -3.11 8.69
N ASP A 124 22.70 -1.89 8.52
CA ASP A 124 21.74 -1.33 9.46
C ASP A 124 20.46 -2.16 9.50
N ILE A 125 19.98 -2.59 8.33
CA ILE A 125 18.78 -3.44 8.20
C ILE A 125 19.02 -4.78 8.89
N VAL A 126 20.12 -5.47 8.59
CA VAL A 126 20.47 -6.77 9.17
C VAL A 126 20.60 -6.66 10.70
N ASN A 127 21.33 -5.67 11.20
CA ASN A 127 21.49 -5.46 12.64
C ASN A 127 20.15 -5.19 13.33
N ASN A 128 19.27 -4.43 12.70
CA ASN A 128 17.94 -4.16 13.22
C ASN A 128 17.10 -5.45 13.29
N LEU A 129 17.07 -6.26 12.23
CA LEU A 129 16.34 -7.52 12.22
C LEU A 129 16.81 -8.49 13.32
N ILE A 130 18.12 -8.63 13.50
CA ILE A 130 18.71 -9.50 14.53
C ILE A 130 18.45 -8.98 15.94
N SER A 131 18.39 -7.67 16.13
CA SER A 131 18.17 -7.07 17.45
C SER A 131 16.72 -6.93 17.87
N ASP A 132 15.76 -7.10 16.94
CA ASP A 132 14.33 -6.96 17.22
C ASP A 132 13.78 -8.20 17.93
N LYS A 133 13.52 -8.03 19.22
CA LYS A 133 13.00 -9.11 20.08
C LYS A 133 11.59 -9.59 19.70
N ASN A 134 10.83 -8.77 18.96
CA ASN A 134 9.49 -9.16 18.53
C ASN A 134 9.52 -10.23 17.41
N LEU A 135 10.66 -10.40 16.75
CA LEU A 135 10.84 -11.45 15.75
C LEU A 135 11.12 -12.83 16.35
N ASP A 136 11.50 -12.90 17.63
CA ASP A 136 11.79 -14.15 18.38
C ASP A 136 12.67 -15.13 17.58
N LEU A 137 13.79 -14.63 17.06
CA LEU A 137 14.69 -15.37 16.18
C LEU A 137 15.59 -16.33 16.98
N SER A 138 15.79 -17.53 16.44
CA SER A 138 16.86 -18.40 16.93
C SER A 138 18.23 -17.91 16.44
N SER A 139 19.31 -18.26 17.15
CA SER A 139 20.68 -17.90 16.76
C SER A 139 21.06 -18.39 15.35
N ASP A 140 20.49 -19.49 14.91
CA ASP A 140 20.74 -20.04 13.57
C ASP A 140 20.07 -19.13 12.51
N VAL A 141 18.85 -18.67 12.76
CA VAL A 141 18.14 -17.74 11.86
C VAL A 141 18.79 -16.36 11.85
N GLU A 142 19.27 -15.85 12.99
CA GLU A 142 20.05 -14.62 13.06
C GLU A 142 21.30 -14.69 12.15
N ASN A 143 22.04 -15.81 12.23
CA ASN A 143 23.19 -16.04 11.36
C ASN A 143 22.76 -16.18 9.87
N ASP A 144 21.64 -16.81 9.59
CA ASP A 144 21.13 -16.94 8.22
C ASP A 144 20.75 -15.58 7.64
N ILE A 145 20.11 -14.70 8.42
CA ILE A 145 19.79 -13.32 8.05
C ILE A 145 21.07 -12.54 7.71
N GLU A 146 22.09 -12.61 8.59
CA GLU A 146 23.34 -11.88 8.39
C GLU A 146 24.06 -12.33 7.11
N VAL A 147 24.23 -13.64 6.96
CA VAL A 147 24.97 -14.20 5.82
C VAL A 147 24.21 -14.02 4.51
N PHE A 148 22.91 -14.34 4.51
CA PHE A 148 22.11 -14.29 3.30
C PHE A 148 21.91 -12.85 2.78
N PHE A 149 21.45 -11.92 3.60
CA PHE A 149 21.15 -10.57 3.09
C PHE A 149 22.41 -9.80 2.68
N ASN A 150 23.55 -10.00 3.37
CA ASN A 150 24.81 -9.42 2.94
C ASN A 150 25.27 -10.01 1.58
N HIS A 151 25.24 -11.34 1.43
CA HIS A 151 25.58 -11.99 0.16
C HIS A 151 24.63 -11.57 -0.96
N PHE A 152 23.33 -11.67 -0.72
CA PHE A 152 22.29 -11.34 -1.71
C PHE A 152 22.40 -9.89 -2.19
N ASN A 153 22.58 -8.94 -1.28
CA ASN A 153 22.76 -7.55 -1.64
C ASN A 153 24.02 -7.33 -2.48
N ASN A 154 25.15 -7.86 -2.06
CA ASN A 154 26.44 -7.61 -2.71
C ASN A 154 26.54 -8.23 -4.10
N GLU A 155 26.08 -9.48 -4.25
CA GLU A 155 26.25 -10.24 -5.48
C GLU A 155 25.15 -9.95 -6.52
N TYR A 156 23.91 -9.69 -6.07
CA TYR A 156 22.76 -9.64 -6.99
C TYR A 156 21.94 -8.35 -6.88
N PHE A 157 21.54 -7.97 -5.65
CA PHE A 157 20.44 -7.04 -5.45
C PHE A 157 20.85 -5.58 -5.68
N ASN A 158 21.96 -5.13 -5.13
CA ASN A 158 22.39 -3.72 -5.14
C ASN A 158 22.43 -3.14 -6.58
N LYS A 159 23.00 -3.89 -7.54
CA LYS A 159 23.03 -3.46 -8.95
C LYS A 159 21.65 -3.37 -9.56
N TYR A 160 20.77 -4.32 -9.24
CA TYR A 160 19.39 -4.34 -9.73
C TYR A 160 18.60 -3.19 -9.13
N PHE A 161 18.67 -3.01 -7.81
CA PHE A 161 18.03 -1.92 -7.07
C PHE A 161 18.41 -0.55 -7.64
N ASN A 162 19.69 -0.24 -7.71
CA ASN A 162 20.16 1.07 -8.18
C ASN A 162 19.77 1.36 -9.62
N LYS A 163 19.74 0.35 -10.49
CA LYS A 163 19.27 0.51 -11.87
C LYS A 163 17.80 0.91 -11.95
N ARG A 164 16.96 0.41 -11.06
CA ARG A 164 15.51 0.71 -11.06
C ARG A 164 15.16 1.96 -10.26
N LYS A 165 15.88 2.21 -9.17
CA LYS A 165 15.61 3.31 -8.23
C LYS A 165 15.45 4.65 -8.94
N SER A 166 16.42 5.08 -9.73
CA SER A 166 16.38 6.39 -10.40
C SER A 166 15.14 6.58 -11.32
N SER A 167 14.70 5.51 -11.98
CA SER A 167 13.49 5.57 -12.82
C SER A 167 12.22 5.69 -12.00
N LEU A 168 12.15 5.01 -10.86
CA LEU A 168 11.01 5.01 -9.95
C LEU A 168 10.94 6.32 -9.15
N GLU A 169 12.07 6.89 -8.75
CA GLU A 169 12.13 8.23 -8.15
C GLU A 169 11.57 9.31 -9.09
N LYS A 170 11.85 9.23 -10.40
CA LYS A 170 11.23 10.13 -11.39
C LYS A 170 9.72 9.96 -11.49
N LYS A 171 9.22 8.72 -11.34
CA LYS A 171 7.77 8.47 -11.28
C LYS A 171 7.16 9.05 -10.00
N ALA A 172 7.82 8.86 -8.85
CA ALA A 172 7.39 9.43 -7.58
C ALA A 172 7.26 10.96 -7.66
N SER A 173 8.29 11.62 -8.21
CA SER A 173 8.25 13.07 -8.42
C SER A 173 7.08 13.52 -9.30
N LYS A 174 6.73 12.75 -10.33
CA LYS A 174 5.58 13.08 -11.18
C LYS A 174 4.25 12.92 -10.44
N LEU A 175 4.07 11.85 -9.65
CA LEU A 175 2.86 11.66 -8.84
C LEU A 175 2.73 12.76 -7.79
N ASN A 176 3.80 13.07 -7.06
CA ASN A 176 3.79 14.17 -6.09
C ASN A 176 3.42 15.50 -6.74
N ASN A 177 3.93 15.81 -7.93
CA ASN A 177 3.56 17.05 -8.64
C ASN A 177 2.06 17.09 -8.96
N ILE A 178 1.44 15.95 -9.31
CA ILE A 178 0.00 15.89 -9.54
C ILE A 178 -0.78 16.07 -8.24
N LEU A 179 -0.37 15.39 -7.16
CA LEU A 179 -0.99 15.53 -5.84
C LEU A 179 -0.95 16.98 -5.36
N TYR A 180 0.21 17.62 -5.45
CA TYR A 180 0.39 19.01 -5.02
C TYR A 180 -0.37 20.01 -5.90
N SER A 181 -0.40 19.80 -7.21
CA SER A 181 -1.12 20.72 -8.11
C SER A 181 -2.64 20.66 -7.96
N ASN A 182 -3.17 19.58 -7.39
CA ASN A 182 -4.59 19.39 -7.13
C ASN A 182 -4.97 19.66 -5.68
N ASP A 183 -4.03 20.10 -4.84
CA ASP A 183 -4.25 20.41 -3.42
C ASP A 183 -4.94 19.25 -2.69
N VAL A 184 -4.39 18.04 -2.87
CA VAL A 184 -4.97 16.82 -2.32
C VAL A 184 -4.70 16.76 -0.83
N ASN A 185 -5.75 16.94 -0.03
CA ASN A 185 -5.79 16.78 1.42
C ASN A 185 -6.94 15.83 1.77
N ILE A 186 -6.60 14.58 2.02
CA ILE A 186 -7.59 13.51 2.23
C ILE A 186 -8.24 13.64 3.60
N GLU A 187 -7.47 13.96 4.64
CA GLU A 187 -7.99 14.12 5.98
C GLU A 187 -9.05 15.24 6.03
N GLU A 188 -8.75 16.41 5.47
CA GLU A 188 -9.70 17.53 5.39
C GLU A 188 -10.96 17.14 4.61
N PHE A 189 -10.80 16.41 3.50
CA PHE A 189 -11.92 15.92 2.71
C PHE A 189 -12.80 14.96 3.52
N ILE A 190 -12.21 13.99 4.22
CA ILE A 190 -12.95 13.01 5.03
C ILE A 190 -13.67 13.72 6.19
N ASN A 191 -12.99 14.60 6.91
CA ASN A 191 -13.57 15.38 7.99
C ASN A 191 -14.82 16.14 7.53
N LYS A 192 -14.75 16.74 6.34
CA LYS A 192 -15.87 17.46 5.74
C LYS A 192 -17.02 16.51 5.34
N VAL A 193 -16.72 15.34 4.79
CA VAL A 193 -17.74 14.36 4.36
C VAL A 193 -18.41 13.70 5.56
N CYS A 194 -17.66 13.44 6.64
CA CYS A 194 -18.13 12.73 7.82
C CYS A 194 -18.66 13.65 8.93
N GLY A 195 -18.39 14.97 8.86
CA GLY A 195 -18.77 15.92 9.89
C GLY A 195 -18.03 15.75 11.22
N VAL A 196 -16.91 15.03 11.22
CA VAL A 196 -16.08 14.76 12.39
C VAL A 196 -14.66 15.27 12.14
N SER A 197 -13.93 15.53 13.21
CA SER A 197 -12.49 15.79 13.12
C SER A 197 -11.76 14.49 13.43
N LEU A 198 -11.17 13.90 12.42
CA LEU A 198 -10.15 12.88 12.65
C LEU A 198 -8.98 13.56 13.36
N ASN A 199 -8.78 13.27 14.64
CA ASN A 199 -7.60 13.72 15.38
C ASN A 199 -6.39 12.82 15.07
N THR A 200 -6.25 12.41 13.84
CA THR A 200 -5.19 11.53 13.39
C THR A 200 -4.18 12.36 12.63
N ASN A 201 -2.97 12.44 13.13
CA ASN A 201 -1.85 12.97 12.36
C ASN A 201 -1.32 11.89 11.40
N TYR A 202 -2.22 11.18 10.71
CA TYR A 202 -1.81 10.14 9.77
C TYR A 202 -1.11 10.75 8.57
N VAL A 203 0.10 10.32 8.33
CA VAL A 203 0.83 10.63 7.09
C VAL A 203 0.87 9.37 6.23
N CYS A 204 0.21 9.44 5.08
CA CYS A 204 0.25 8.37 4.11
C CYS A 204 1.54 8.43 3.30
N THR A 205 2.43 7.47 3.51
CA THR A 205 3.70 7.38 2.78
C THR A 205 3.70 6.17 1.87
N PHE A 206 3.88 6.43 0.58
CA PHE A 206 3.94 5.40 -0.45
C PHE A 206 5.36 5.24 -0.96
N TYR A 207 5.81 4.00 -1.11
CA TYR A 207 7.09 3.65 -1.72
C TYR A 207 6.86 2.81 -2.98
N TYR A 208 7.52 3.13 -4.08
CA TYR A 208 7.46 2.26 -5.24
C TYR A 208 8.08 0.89 -4.95
N SER A 209 7.32 -0.18 -5.20
CA SER A 209 7.86 -1.54 -5.23
C SER A 209 8.74 -1.76 -6.46
N LEU A 210 9.77 -2.59 -6.32
CA LEU A 210 10.52 -3.11 -7.46
C LEU A 210 9.68 -4.11 -8.27
N ASN A 211 8.76 -4.80 -7.62
CA ASN A 211 7.78 -5.66 -8.27
C ASN A 211 6.67 -4.82 -8.92
N PRO A 212 6.49 -4.92 -10.25
CA PRO A 212 5.52 -4.10 -10.97
C PRO A 212 4.05 -4.41 -10.71
N ILE A 213 3.75 -5.48 -9.99
CA ILE A 213 2.36 -5.92 -9.73
C ILE A 213 2.06 -6.09 -8.24
N SER A 214 3.04 -5.94 -7.36
CA SER A 214 2.84 -6.08 -5.91
C SER A 214 2.60 -4.73 -5.24
N SER A 215 1.63 -4.72 -4.36
CA SER A 215 1.42 -3.67 -3.37
C SER A 215 1.19 -4.33 -2.00
N GLN A 216 1.70 -3.70 -0.94
CA GLN A 216 1.53 -4.16 0.44
C GLN A 216 1.34 -2.96 1.34
N ASN A 217 0.50 -3.10 2.36
CA ASN A 217 0.24 -2.07 3.35
C ASN A 217 0.90 -2.46 4.66
N PHE A 218 1.50 -1.47 5.31
CA PHE A 218 2.12 -1.59 6.61
C PHE A 218 1.57 -0.48 7.51
N GLU A 219 1.41 -0.78 8.78
CA GLU A 219 0.98 0.20 9.78
C GLU A 219 2.09 0.33 10.82
N TYR A 220 2.42 1.56 11.14
CA TYR A 220 3.36 1.86 12.20
C TYR A 220 2.94 3.14 12.90
N GLU A 221 2.57 3.04 14.18
CA GLU A 221 2.07 4.17 14.96
C GLU A 221 0.95 4.91 14.20
N ASN A 222 1.20 6.18 13.87
CA ASN A 222 0.27 7.04 13.12
C ASN A 222 0.63 7.13 11.61
N TYR A 223 1.46 6.21 11.10
CA TYR A 223 1.87 6.22 9.70
C TYR A 223 1.20 5.10 8.93
N ILE A 224 0.58 5.45 7.82
CA ILE A 224 0.13 4.51 6.81
C ILE A 224 1.25 4.41 5.77
N ILE A 225 1.94 3.28 5.76
CA ILE A 225 3.04 3.02 4.84
C ILE A 225 2.62 1.94 3.87
N SER A 226 2.74 2.21 2.58
CA SER A 226 2.35 1.24 1.55
C SER A 226 3.40 1.18 0.44
N THR A 227 3.61 -0.03 -0.09
CA THR A 227 4.29 -0.16 -1.37
C THR A 227 3.28 -0.08 -2.51
N ILE A 228 3.65 0.54 -3.61
CA ILE A 228 2.81 0.71 -4.79
C ILE A 228 3.49 0.21 -6.06
N SER A 229 2.68 -0.30 -6.97
CA SER A 229 3.14 -0.70 -8.30
C SER A 229 3.63 0.52 -9.10
N PRO A 230 4.66 0.35 -9.95
CA PRO A 230 5.07 1.38 -10.91
C PRO A 230 3.99 1.87 -11.89
N ASN A 231 2.86 1.17 -11.95
CA ASN A 231 1.72 1.52 -12.79
C ASN A 231 0.57 2.18 -12.01
N THR A 232 0.71 2.32 -10.69
CA THR A 232 -0.30 2.97 -9.84
C THR A 232 -0.56 4.40 -10.32
N THR A 233 -1.82 4.73 -10.49
CA THR A 233 -2.31 6.08 -10.80
C THR A 233 -2.62 6.85 -9.52
N VAL A 234 -2.83 8.17 -9.61
CA VAL A 234 -3.29 8.97 -8.45
C VAL A 234 -4.59 8.40 -7.89
N LYS A 235 -5.51 8.01 -8.75
CA LYS A 235 -6.79 7.42 -8.34
C LYS A 235 -6.61 6.14 -7.52
N ASP A 236 -5.75 5.22 -8.00
CA ASP A 236 -5.50 3.97 -7.27
C ASP A 236 -4.83 4.23 -5.91
N LEU A 237 -3.98 5.26 -5.87
CA LEU A 237 -3.26 5.67 -4.66
C LEU A 237 -4.21 6.21 -3.58
N LEU A 238 -5.26 6.95 -3.96
CA LEU A 238 -6.22 7.53 -3.01
C LEU A 238 -7.13 6.50 -2.33
N ARG A 239 -7.27 5.30 -2.88
CA ARG A 239 -8.07 4.22 -2.26
C ARG A 239 -7.50 3.78 -0.92
N VAL A 240 -6.18 3.72 -0.79
CA VAL A 240 -5.54 3.29 0.47
C VAL A 240 -5.88 4.21 1.63
N PRO A 241 -5.67 5.53 1.56
CA PRO A 241 -6.07 6.41 2.64
C PRO A 241 -7.58 6.41 2.89
N PHE A 242 -8.44 6.36 1.86
CA PHE A 242 -9.88 6.26 2.08
C PHE A 242 -10.26 5.04 2.92
N HIS A 243 -9.67 3.88 2.63
CA HIS A 243 -9.90 2.67 3.40
C HIS A 243 -9.34 2.78 4.84
N LYS A 244 -8.10 3.21 4.98
CA LYS A 244 -7.44 3.29 6.30
C LYS A 244 -8.03 4.35 7.23
N TYR A 245 -8.36 5.53 6.71
CA TYR A 245 -9.07 6.53 7.50
C TYR A 245 -10.50 6.10 7.86
N SER A 246 -11.12 5.23 7.04
CA SER A 246 -12.43 4.66 7.38
C SER A 246 -12.34 3.82 8.65
N HIS A 247 -11.34 2.94 8.81
CA HIS A 247 -11.12 2.22 10.07
C HIS A 247 -11.06 3.17 11.27
N ALA A 248 -10.24 4.22 11.22
CA ALA A 248 -10.14 5.19 12.30
C ALA A 248 -11.48 5.89 12.66
N LEU A 249 -12.39 5.99 11.70
CA LEU A 249 -13.75 6.48 11.97
C LEU A 249 -14.60 5.41 12.65
N PHE A 250 -14.49 4.16 12.21
CA PHE A 250 -15.23 3.03 12.74
C PHE A 250 -14.76 2.66 14.15
N ASP A 251 -13.48 2.81 14.49
CA ASP A 251 -12.93 2.62 15.84
C ASP A 251 -13.68 3.44 16.91
N SER A 252 -14.33 4.52 16.52
CA SER A 252 -15.13 5.33 17.44
C SER A 252 -16.42 4.66 17.92
N PHE A 253 -16.90 3.59 17.25
CA PHE A 253 -18.17 2.95 17.54
C PHE A 253 -18.23 1.43 17.31
N ASN A 254 -17.23 0.79 16.70
CA ASN A 254 -17.21 -0.64 16.39
C ASN A 254 -17.32 -1.53 17.66
N GLU A 255 -16.92 -1.03 18.84
CA GLU A 255 -17.07 -1.69 20.11
C GLU A 255 -18.34 -1.26 20.88
N SER A 256 -19.22 -0.44 20.28
CA SER A 256 -20.46 -0.03 20.94
C SER A 256 -21.46 -1.18 21.03
N ASP A 257 -22.26 -1.20 22.13
CA ASP A 257 -23.26 -2.26 22.36
C ASP A 257 -24.19 -2.42 21.14
N GLU A 258 -24.62 -1.32 20.53
CA GLU A 258 -25.53 -1.34 19.38
C GLU A 258 -24.89 -1.94 18.13
N PHE A 259 -23.58 -1.68 17.90
CA PHE A 259 -22.89 -2.28 16.77
C PHE A 259 -22.63 -3.77 16.98
N LEU A 260 -22.26 -4.15 18.20
CA LEU A 260 -22.06 -5.57 18.56
C LEU A 260 -23.37 -6.36 18.50
N GLU A 261 -24.50 -5.77 18.94
CA GLU A 261 -25.82 -6.39 18.82
C GLU A 261 -26.22 -6.68 17.38
N ILE A 262 -25.95 -5.74 16.44
CA ILE A 262 -26.25 -5.96 15.01
C ILE A 262 -25.34 -7.03 14.41
N CYS A 263 -24.05 -7.09 14.79
CA CYS A 263 -23.15 -8.15 14.39
C CYS A 263 -23.63 -9.54 14.87
N GLU A 264 -24.15 -9.64 16.09
CA GLU A 264 -24.75 -10.89 16.57
C GLU A 264 -25.97 -11.32 15.75
N LEU A 265 -26.84 -10.39 15.36
CA LEU A 265 -27.98 -10.69 14.51
C LEU A 265 -27.55 -11.15 13.12
N LEU A 266 -26.47 -10.58 12.57
CA LEU A 266 -25.90 -10.97 11.27
C LEU A 266 -25.32 -12.39 11.25
N LYS A 267 -25.10 -13.05 12.39
CA LYS A 267 -24.76 -14.48 12.43
C LYS A 267 -25.87 -15.39 11.88
N ALA A 268 -27.09 -14.89 11.77
CA ALA A 268 -28.17 -15.59 11.08
C ALA A 268 -28.16 -15.43 9.55
N ASP A 269 -27.37 -14.50 9.01
CA ASP A 269 -27.24 -14.29 7.57
C ASP A 269 -26.35 -15.37 6.94
N CYS A 270 -27.01 -16.31 6.26
CA CYS A 270 -26.33 -17.44 5.63
C CYS A 270 -25.29 -17.00 4.56
N LYS A 271 -25.53 -15.89 3.84
CA LYS A 271 -24.61 -15.39 2.81
C LYS A 271 -23.33 -14.86 3.45
N LEU A 272 -23.46 -13.99 4.46
CA LEU A 272 -22.32 -13.38 5.14
C LEU A 272 -21.47 -14.44 5.87
N VAL A 273 -22.13 -15.34 6.61
CA VAL A 273 -21.48 -16.40 7.38
C VAL A 273 -20.82 -17.44 6.45
N SER A 274 -21.43 -17.80 5.31
CA SER A 274 -20.83 -18.75 4.38
C SER A 274 -19.53 -18.20 3.82
N VAL A 275 -19.51 -16.94 3.37
CA VAL A 275 -18.30 -16.31 2.81
C VAL A 275 -17.22 -16.13 3.90
N TYR A 276 -17.62 -15.77 5.12
CA TYR A 276 -16.69 -15.71 6.27
C TYR A 276 -15.99 -17.03 6.52
N ASN A 277 -16.76 -18.14 6.55
CA ASN A 277 -16.22 -19.46 6.79
C ASN A 277 -15.38 -20.02 5.61
N ASP A 278 -15.79 -19.71 4.37
CA ASP A 278 -15.12 -20.22 3.15
C ASP A 278 -13.80 -19.46 2.85
N SER A 279 -13.69 -18.22 3.31
CA SER A 279 -12.57 -17.34 2.95
C SER A 279 -11.25 -17.70 3.65
N ASN A 280 -11.21 -18.70 4.55
CA ASN A 280 -10.05 -18.97 5.42
C ASN A 280 -9.50 -17.70 6.09
N ASN A 281 -10.38 -16.74 6.35
CA ASN A 281 -10.03 -15.45 6.96
C ASN A 281 -9.70 -15.63 8.44
N LEU A 282 -8.60 -16.32 8.72
CA LEU A 282 -8.01 -16.42 10.05
C LEU A 282 -7.52 -15.07 10.59
N ALA A 283 -7.61 -14.01 9.77
CA ALA A 283 -7.13 -12.67 10.13
C ALA A 283 -8.18 -11.82 10.86
N TYR A 284 -9.47 -12.14 10.72
CA TYR A 284 -10.58 -11.36 11.29
C TYR A 284 -11.44 -12.24 12.18
N ASP A 285 -11.89 -11.72 13.33
CA ASP A 285 -13.06 -12.29 13.99
C ASP A 285 -14.34 -11.88 13.22
N PHE A 286 -15.51 -12.38 13.66
CA PHE A 286 -16.75 -12.13 12.93
C PHE A 286 -17.19 -10.65 12.99
N ASN A 287 -16.91 -9.95 14.10
CA ASN A 287 -17.27 -8.54 14.25
C ASN A 287 -16.36 -7.67 13.37
N GLU A 288 -15.06 -7.95 13.37
CA GLU A 288 -14.09 -7.33 12.45
C GLU A 288 -14.46 -7.59 10.99
N TRP A 289 -14.96 -8.79 10.67
CA TRP A 289 -15.46 -9.10 9.32
C TRP A 289 -16.68 -8.27 8.94
N CYS A 290 -17.62 -8.07 9.87
CA CYS A 290 -18.77 -7.19 9.65
C CYS A 290 -18.31 -5.75 9.44
N GLU A 291 -17.37 -5.27 10.26
CA GLU A 291 -16.78 -3.93 10.11
C GLU A 291 -16.12 -3.75 8.75
N GLU A 292 -15.28 -4.70 8.33
CA GLU A 292 -14.52 -4.64 7.06
C GLU A 292 -15.44 -4.48 5.84
N ASN A 293 -16.61 -5.14 5.84
CA ASN A 293 -17.62 -4.95 4.79
C ASN A 293 -18.09 -3.49 4.69
N LEU A 294 -18.31 -2.85 5.84
CA LEU A 294 -18.76 -1.45 5.89
C LEU A 294 -17.61 -0.48 5.59
N VAL A 295 -16.43 -0.73 6.12
CA VAL A 295 -15.22 0.08 5.86
C VAL A 295 -14.93 0.13 4.37
N GLU A 296 -14.92 -1.02 3.68
CA GLU A 296 -14.70 -1.05 2.24
C GLU A 296 -15.81 -0.35 1.47
N GLY A 297 -17.08 -0.53 1.86
CA GLY A 297 -18.21 0.16 1.25
C GLY A 297 -18.16 1.68 1.46
N PHE A 298 -17.77 2.13 2.65
CA PHE A 298 -17.57 3.53 2.96
C PHE A 298 -16.38 4.14 2.21
N SER A 299 -15.28 3.40 2.10
CA SER A 299 -14.12 3.78 1.28
C SER A 299 -14.52 4.03 -0.18
N LYS A 300 -15.32 3.15 -0.78
CA LYS A 300 -15.90 3.33 -2.12
C LYS A 300 -16.77 4.59 -2.20
N TYR A 301 -17.56 4.87 -1.15
CA TYR A 301 -18.37 6.09 -1.08
C TYR A 301 -17.51 7.35 -1.01
N LEU A 302 -16.42 7.35 -0.24
CA LEU A 302 -15.47 8.46 -0.16
C LEU A 302 -14.81 8.71 -1.52
N ASP A 303 -14.33 7.65 -2.21
CA ASP A 303 -13.77 7.80 -3.54
C ASP A 303 -14.80 8.34 -4.55
N TYR A 304 -16.05 7.85 -4.49
CA TYR A 304 -17.12 8.42 -5.31
C TYR A 304 -17.35 9.91 -5.03
N ARG A 305 -17.39 10.31 -3.77
CA ARG A 305 -17.57 11.72 -3.39
C ARG A 305 -16.40 12.60 -3.83
N TYR A 306 -15.20 12.05 -3.84
CA TYR A 306 -13.98 12.75 -4.24
C TYR A 306 -13.79 12.81 -5.75
N SER A 307 -13.89 11.66 -6.43
CA SER A 307 -13.52 11.49 -7.84
C SER A 307 -14.70 11.32 -8.79
N GLN A 308 -15.94 11.15 -8.29
CA GLN A 308 -17.14 10.78 -9.03
C GLN A 308 -17.03 9.40 -9.71
N TYR A 309 -16.14 8.53 -9.20
CA TYR A 309 -16.03 7.18 -9.72
C TYR A 309 -17.16 6.29 -9.21
N GLU A 310 -17.83 5.60 -10.10
CA GLU A 310 -18.88 4.65 -9.76
C GLU A 310 -18.33 3.23 -9.70
N TYR A 311 -18.69 2.52 -8.63
CA TYR A 311 -18.33 1.13 -8.41
C TYR A 311 -19.46 0.21 -8.85
N ASP A 312 -19.11 -0.91 -9.50
CA ASP A 312 -20.00 -1.97 -9.97
C ASP A 312 -19.55 -3.38 -9.55
N PHE A 313 -18.59 -3.46 -8.64
CA PHE A 313 -18.05 -4.72 -8.12
C PHE A 313 -17.90 -4.70 -6.60
N SER A 314 -18.06 -5.87 -5.97
CA SER A 314 -17.82 -6.11 -4.56
C SER A 314 -16.44 -6.74 -4.34
N ASN A 315 -15.78 -6.33 -3.25
CA ASN A 315 -14.61 -7.02 -2.68
C ASN A 315 -15.01 -7.94 -1.52
N PHE A 316 -16.10 -7.58 -0.82
CA PHE A 316 -16.69 -8.31 0.30
C PHE A 316 -18.16 -8.66 -0.02
N VAL A 317 -18.93 -9.04 1.01
CA VAL A 317 -20.31 -9.47 0.82
C VAL A 317 -21.25 -8.28 0.64
N TYR A 318 -21.07 -7.22 1.42
CA TYR A 318 -21.97 -6.08 1.54
C TYR A 318 -21.36 -4.72 1.22
N ASP A 319 -20.09 -4.67 0.84
CA ASP A 319 -19.39 -3.40 0.58
C ASP A 319 -20.01 -2.59 -0.57
N LEU A 320 -20.41 -3.25 -1.66
CA LEU A 320 -21.10 -2.58 -2.77
C LEU A 320 -22.51 -2.15 -2.39
N ASP A 321 -23.22 -2.97 -1.61
CA ASP A 321 -24.58 -2.67 -1.17
C ASP A 321 -24.58 -1.49 -0.22
N PHE A 322 -23.62 -1.42 0.71
CA PHE A 322 -23.45 -0.28 1.62
C PHE A 322 -23.05 1.00 0.88
N TYR A 323 -22.13 0.91 -0.06
CA TYR A 323 -21.81 2.03 -0.95
C TYR A 323 -23.06 2.59 -1.66
N ASN A 324 -23.89 1.70 -2.24
CA ASN A 324 -25.12 2.09 -2.91
C ASN A 324 -26.17 2.65 -1.94
N TYR A 325 -26.26 2.10 -0.72
CA TYR A 325 -27.12 2.61 0.34
C TYR A 325 -26.77 4.05 0.69
N LEU A 326 -25.49 4.35 0.94
CA LEU A 326 -25.02 5.70 1.26
C LEU A 326 -25.30 6.71 0.13
N ARG A 327 -25.17 6.29 -1.12
CA ARG A 327 -25.56 7.10 -2.29
C ARG A 327 -27.06 7.34 -2.32
N LYS A 328 -27.87 6.33 -2.10
CA LYS A 328 -29.34 6.39 -2.11
C LYS A 328 -29.89 7.36 -1.06
N ILE A 329 -29.37 7.31 0.16
CA ILE A 329 -29.77 8.23 1.23
C ILE A 329 -29.15 9.63 1.07
N ASN A 330 -28.25 9.80 0.10
CA ASN A 330 -27.42 10.99 -0.04
C ASN A 330 -26.78 11.35 1.30
N PHE A 331 -25.97 10.41 1.84
CA PHE A 331 -25.42 10.49 3.19
C PHE A 331 -24.90 11.89 3.52
N ASN A 332 -25.41 12.42 4.60
CA ASN A 332 -25.09 13.74 5.13
C ASN A 332 -24.96 13.65 6.66
N PRO A 333 -23.77 13.89 7.22
CA PRO A 333 -23.50 13.75 8.65
C PRO A 333 -24.31 14.72 9.53
N ASP A 334 -24.81 15.82 8.99
CA ASP A 334 -25.71 16.75 9.70
C ASP A 334 -27.10 16.14 9.97
N LYS A 335 -27.44 15.04 9.28
CA LYS A 335 -28.76 14.39 9.37
C LYS A 335 -28.70 13.01 10.01
N VAL A 336 -27.67 12.24 9.65
CA VAL A 336 -27.46 10.87 10.11
C VAL A 336 -25.96 10.71 10.35
N ASN A 337 -25.56 10.32 11.56
CA ASN A 337 -24.16 10.01 11.81
C ASN A 337 -23.76 8.68 11.16
N LEU A 338 -22.46 8.43 11.04
CA LEU A 338 -21.97 7.24 10.35
C LEU A 338 -22.37 5.93 11.04
N LYS A 339 -22.32 5.88 12.38
CA LYS A 339 -22.74 4.70 13.16
C LYS A 339 -24.20 4.33 12.86
N ASP A 340 -25.12 5.31 12.94
CA ASP A 340 -26.54 5.06 12.69
C ASP A 340 -26.77 4.60 11.25
N ALA A 341 -26.06 5.18 10.26
CA ALA A 341 -26.15 4.74 8.89
C ALA A 341 -25.66 3.29 8.67
N CYS A 342 -24.63 2.86 9.40
CA CYS A 342 -24.15 1.48 9.40
C CYS A 342 -25.18 0.51 9.99
N ILE A 343 -25.73 0.84 11.16
CA ILE A 343 -26.73 0.03 11.84
C ILE A 343 -28.00 -0.08 10.98
N ASP A 344 -28.51 1.05 10.50
CA ASP A 344 -29.70 1.09 9.63
C ASP A 344 -29.50 0.24 8.37
N PHE A 345 -28.33 0.32 7.75
CA PHE A 345 -28.02 -0.52 6.59
C PHE A 345 -28.06 -2.01 6.93
N TYR A 346 -27.35 -2.43 7.99
CA TYR A 346 -27.32 -3.84 8.39
C TYR A 346 -28.70 -4.35 8.82
N MET A 347 -29.53 -3.52 9.43
CA MET A 347 -30.94 -3.88 9.70
C MET A 347 -31.72 -4.17 8.42
N THR A 348 -31.37 -3.57 7.29
CA THR A 348 -31.99 -3.90 5.99
C THR A 348 -31.48 -5.22 5.38
N CYS A 349 -30.34 -5.74 5.85
CA CYS A 349 -29.78 -7.00 5.38
C CYS A 349 -30.32 -8.21 6.16
N ILE A 350 -30.92 -8.01 7.34
CA ILE A 350 -31.48 -9.07 8.18
C ILE A 350 -32.92 -9.31 7.72
N ASP A 351 -33.18 -10.46 7.11
CA ASP A 351 -34.53 -10.93 6.84
C ASP A 351 -35.17 -11.37 8.15
N PHE A 352 -36.21 -10.67 8.58
CA PHE A 352 -37.05 -11.04 9.71
C PHE A 352 -38.11 -12.05 9.30
#